data_75f11a41d9d09439c41e41b2e6839940
#
_entry.id   75f11a41d9d09439c41e41b2e6839940
#
_cell.length_a   1.000
_cell.length_b   1.000
_cell.length_c   1.000
_cell.angle_alpha   90.00
_cell.angle_beta   90.00
_cell.angle_gamma   90.00
#
_symmetry.space_group_name_H-M   'P 1'
#
loop_
_entity.id
_entity.type
_entity.pdbx_description
1 polymer ?
#
loop_
_entity_poly.entity_id
_entity_poly.type
_entity_poly.pdbx_seq_one_letter_code
_entity_poly.pdbx_strand_id
1 'polypeptide(L)'
;MSPVEYNEDLSAFHGPTLDVERDYAASAISYILSLYPRGTSVIVMGHSMGGIVATSLLPSPNISAVITMSTPHQIPPARFDRRIAAIYDRNKVTLATADTPILSLCGGAADLMVPSESCILSKVTSRNAYRQTVFTSALEGCWTGVGHQVMVWCHQVRWRIARAALELGAASSHLERGFILDRWLRDGRSLSPALEHLPRLDLSQETYDILPPGPFVLRELRQRKAVYLTPVSRTNRPTKFVAYVSGGTVLSMAPHHPSSLSAAFFLCSSLAGDPYDISSRPSCEELHPSTLKLIPNTSPEKPFPVPNEGVDESEGVVVFEAVLPERSDGHLWVAVVHSTNEERGWILGDFVQDEPIVKELGILGTCLPWSTIPEADETFA
;
A
#
# COMPACT_ATOMS: atom_id res chain seq x y z
N MET A 1 1.84 -22.47 12.35
CA MET A 1 1.97 -22.44 10.90
C MET A 1 2.34 -23.84 10.45
N SER A 2 1.59 -24.44 9.54
CA SER A 2 1.82 -25.80 9.06
C SER A 2 2.22 -25.73 7.59
N PRO A 3 3.48 -25.97 7.22
CA PRO A 3 3.90 -26.00 5.83
C PRO A 3 3.29 -27.23 5.13
N VAL A 4 2.90 -27.05 3.88
CA VAL A 4 2.50 -28.13 2.98
C VAL A 4 3.60 -28.25 1.93
N GLU A 5 4.24 -29.41 1.89
CA GLU A 5 5.36 -29.69 1.02
C GLU A 5 4.91 -30.59 -0.13
N TYR A 6 5.34 -30.28 -1.34
CA TYR A 6 4.98 -31.01 -2.57
C TYR A 6 6.16 -31.76 -3.19
N ASN A 7 7.19 -32.03 -2.38
CA ASN A 7 8.36 -32.83 -2.80
C ASN A 7 9.08 -32.27 -4.04
N GLU A 8 9.13 -30.94 -4.17
CA GLU A 8 9.80 -30.22 -5.27
C GLU A 8 9.31 -30.61 -6.69
N ASP A 9 8.07 -31.09 -6.82
CA ASP A 9 7.49 -31.45 -8.11
C ASP A 9 7.41 -30.24 -9.05
N LEU A 10 7.70 -30.45 -10.33
CA LEU A 10 7.71 -29.40 -11.35
C LEU A 10 6.29 -29.07 -11.85
N SER A 11 5.43 -28.66 -10.94
CA SER A 11 4.01 -28.36 -11.22
C SER A 11 3.82 -27.18 -12.19
N ALA A 12 4.84 -26.32 -12.35
CA ALA A 12 4.80 -25.22 -13.31
C ALA A 12 4.64 -25.66 -14.78
N PHE A 13 4.98 -26.92 -15.09
CA PHE A 13 5.01 -27.47 -16.45
C PHE A 13 4.07 -28.64 -16.66
N HIS A 14 3.35 -29.09 -15.63
CA HIS A 14 2.50 -30.28 -15.72
C HIS A 14 1.19 -30.10 -14.94
N GLY A 15 0.08 -29.90 -15.66
CA GLY A 15 -1.22 -29.62 -15.07
C GLY A 15 -1.79 -30.72 -14.17
N PRO A 16 -1.65 -32.01 -14.48
CA PRO A 16 -2.07 -33.07 -13.58
C PRO A 16 -1.39 -33.02 -12.21
N THR A 17 -0.10 -32.64 -12.13
CA THR A 17 0.60 -32.44 -10.86
C THR A 17 -0.06 -31.34 -10.04
N LEU A 18 -0.41 -30.21 -10.66
CA LEU A 18 -1.14 -29.12 -9.98
C LEU A 18 -2.50 -29.59 -9.40
N ASP A 19 -3.21 -30.44 -10.09
CA ASP A 19 -4.47 -31.01 -9.57
C ASP A 19 -4.22 -31.92 -8.35
N VAL A 20 -3.18 -32.76 -8.39
CA VAL A 20 -2.78 -33.61 -7.26
C VAL A 20 -2.36 -32.78 -6.06
N GLU A 21 -1.55 -31.73 -6.27
CA GLU A 21 -1.15 -30.78 -5.22
C GLU A 21 -2.36 -30.09 -4.58
N ARG A 22 -3.33 -29.66 -5.39
CA ARG A 22 -4.57 -29.09 -4.89
C ARG A 22 -5.36 -30.06 -4.01
N ASP A 23 -5.54 -31.30 -4.47
CA ASP A 23 -6.29 -32.32 -3.74
C ASP A 23 -5.58 -32.74 -2.45
N TYR A 24 -4.25 -32.79 -2.49
CA TYR A 24 -3.44 -33.00 -1.29
C TYR A 24 -3.58 -31.83 -0.31
N ALA A 25 -3.48 -30.58 -0.77
CA ALA A 25 -3.67 -29.41 0.07
C ALA A 25 -5.07 -29.35 0.69
N ALA A 26 -6.10 -29.68 -0.07
CA ALA A 26 -7.48 -29.76 0.44
C ALA A 26 -7.61 -30.81 1.55
N SER A 27 -6.99 -31.97 1.35
CA SER A 27 -6.97 -33.05 2.35
C SER A 27 -6.20 -32.65 3.61
N ALA A 28 -5.04 -31.99 3.44
CA ALA A 28 -4.23 -31.47 4.54
C ALA A 28 -5.00 -30.43 5.37
N ILE A 29 -5.68 -29.48 4.71
CA ILE A 29 -6.54 -28.49 5.39
C ILE A 29 -7.64 -29.19 6.18
N SER A 30 -8.32 -30.16 5.59
CA SER A 30 -9.38 -30.94 6.24
C SER A 30 -8.86 -31.67 7.48
N TYR A 31 -7.69 -32.29 7.38
CA TYR A 31 -7.04 -32.95 8.50
C TYR A 31 -6.66 -31.96 9.61
N ILE A 32 -6.00 -30.85 9.26
CA ILE A 32 -5.64 -29.81 10.23
C ILE A 32 -6.88 -29.31 10.97
N LEU A 33 -7.95 -28.96 10.23
CA LEU A 33 -9.18 -28.45 10.83
C LEU A 33 -9.90 -29.48 11.71
N SER A 34 -9.70 -30.79 11.49
CA SER A 34 -10.21 -31.82 12.37
C SER A 34 -9.61 -31.80 13.78
N LEU A 35 -8.44 -31.16 13.94
CA LEU A 35 -7.75 -31.00 15.22
C LEU A 35 -8.18 -29.75 16.00
N TYR A 36 -9.04 -28.91 15.42
CA TYR A 36 -9.49 -27.65 15.99
C TYR A 36 -11.00 -27.62 16.20
N PRO A 37 -11.54 -26.69 17.02
CA PRO A 37 -12.98 -26.54 17.21
C PRO A 37 -13.73 -26.31 15.88
N ARG A 38 -14.98 -26.77 15.82
CA ARG A 38 -15.84 -26.56 14.65
C ARG A 38 -16.00 -25.05 14.37
N GLY A 39 -15.96 -24.68 13.09
CA GLY A 39 -16.03 -23.28 12.65
C GLY A 39 -14.68 -22.57 12.60
N THR A 40 -13.58 -23.24 12.96
CA THR A 40 -12.22 -22.71 12.72
C THR A 40 -11.97 -22.67 11.21
N SER A 41 -11.36 -21.59 10.75
CA SER A 41 -10.90 -21.42 9.36
C SER A 41 -9.39 -21.23 9.31
N VAL A 42 -8.80 -21.44 8.13
CA VAL A 42 -7.37 -21.27 7.89
C VAL A 42 -7.11 -20.06 7.00
N ILE A 43 -5.92 -19.46 7.17
CA ILE A 43 -5.33 -18.51 6.23
C ILE A 43 -4.36 -19.32 5.37
N VAL A 44 -4.53 -19.27 4.06
CA VAL A 44 -3.66 -19.98 3.12
C VAL A 44 -2.64 -19.01 2.53
N MET A 45 -1.37 -19.41 2.55
CA MET A 45 -0.28 -18.66 1.95
C MET A 45 0.37 -19.51 0.87
N GLY A 46 0.56 -18.94 -0.32
CA GLY A 46 1.16 -19.65 -1.44
C GLY A 46 2.28 -18.86 -2.09
N HIS A 47 3.43 -19.49 -2.31
CA HIS A 47 4.54 -18.90 -3.06
C HIS A 47 4.61 -19.52 -4.45
N SER A 48 4.88 -18.70 -5.47
CA SER A 48 5.04 -19.18 -6.84
C SER A 48 3.83 -20.02 -7.31
N MET A 49 4.02 -21.21 -7.83
CA MET A 49 2.95 -22.12 -8.23
C MET A 49 2.06 -22.55 -7.05
N GLY A 50 2.58 -22.55 -5.82
CA GLY A 50 1.79 -22.78 -4.61
C GLY A 50 0.66 -21.74 -4.41
N GLY A 51 0.80 -20.54 -4.96
CA GLY A 51 -0.29 -19.55 -5.00
C GLY A 51 -1.40 -19.93 -6.00
N ILE A 52 -1.07 -20.60 -7.10
CA ILE A 52 -2.06 -21.18 -8.04
C ILE A 52 -2.83 -22.32 -7.36
N VAL A 53 -2.13 -23.17 -6.60
CA VAL A 53 -2.79 -24.20 -5.78
C VAL A 53 -3.70 -23.54 -4.75
N ALA A 54 -3.22 -22.55 -4.00
CA ALA A 54 -4.00 -21.85 -2.98
C ALA A 54 -5.30 -21.23 -3.54
N THR A 55 -5.23 -20.60 -4.72
CA THR A 55 -6.42 -20.03 -5.38
C THR A 55 -7.35 -21.11 -5.92
N SER A 56 -6.83 -22.27 -6.31
CA SER A 56 -7.63 -23.40 -6.80
C SER A 56 -8.42 -24.11 -5.69
N LEU A 57 -8.14 -23.84 -4.42
CA LEU A 57 -8.90 -24.31 -3.26
C LEU A 57 -10.17 -23.51 -3.00
N LEU A 58 -10.33 -22.37 -3.67
CA LEU A 58 -11.52 -21.52 -3.54
C LEU A 58 -12.61 -21.88 -4.57
N PRO A 59 -13.91 -21.59 -4.25
CA PRO A 59 -14.41 -21.09 -2.98
C PRO A 59 -14.41 -22.17 -1.88
N SER A 60 -14.09 -21.80 -0.66
CA SER A 60 -14.12 -22.71 0.49
C SER A 60 -14.50 -21.95 1.76
N PRO A 61 -15.51 -22.41 2.53
CA PRO A 61 -15.87 -21.80 3.81
C PRO A 61 -14.78 -21.96 4.89
N ASN A 62 -13.86 -22.89 4.65
CA ASN A 62 -12.76 -23.19 5.56
C ASN A 62 -11.55 -22.27 5.37
N ILE A 63 -11.53 -21.46 4.31
CA ILE A 63 -10.43 -20.55 4.00
C ILE A 63 -10.90 -19.11 4.21
N SER A 64 -10.31 -18.44 5.19
CA SER A 64 -10.70 -17.10 5.60
C SER A 64 -9.99 -15.98 4.85
N ALA A 65 -8.77 -16.22 4.38
CA ALA A 65 -7.99 -15.31 3.54
C ALA A 65 -6.92 -16.07 2.77
N VAL A 66 -6.47 -15.50 1.65
CA VAL A 66 -5.36 -16.02 0.84
C VAL A 66 -4.33 -14.91 0.63
N ILE A 67 -3.06 -15.22 0.90
CA ILE A 67 -1.92 -14.35 0.58
C ILE A 67 -1.02 -15.11 -0.38
N THR A 68 -0.83 -14.55 -1.58
CA THR A 68 0.07 -15.14 -2.56
C THR A 68 1.34 -14.30 -2.71
N MET A 69 2.44 -14.93 -3.01
CA MET A 69 3.76 -14.34 -3.11
C MET A 69 4.43 -14.76 -4.41
N SER A 70 4.81 -13.79 -5.26
CA SER A 70 5.43 -14.07 -6.56
C SER A 70 4.70 -15.15 -7.38
N THR A 71 3.36 -15.07 -7.40
CA THR A 71 2.50 -16.07 -8.05
C THR A 71 2.09 -15.61 -9.44
N PRO A 72 2.26 -16.42 -10.49
CA PRO A 72 1.90 -16.06 -11.86
C PRO A 72 0.40 -16.20 -12.11
N HIS A 73 -0.45 -15.30 -11.58
CA HIS A 73 -1.91 -15.39 -11.67
C HIS A 73 -2.47 -15.22 -13.08
N GLN A 74 -1.84 -14.41 -13.93
CA GLN A 74 -2.39 -14.05 -15.24
C GLN A 74 -1.89 -14.96 -16.37
N ILE A 75 -0.63 -15.30 -16.35
CA ILE A 75 0.06 -15.97 -17.43
C ILE A 75 0.76 -17.22 -16.88
N PRO A 76 0.33 -18.41 -17.30
CA PRO A 76 0.99 -19.65 -16.88
C PRO A 76 2.42 -19.72 -17.43
N PRO A 77 3.36 -20.28 -16.66
CA PRO A 77 4.73 -20.51 -17.13
C PRO A 77 4.80 -21.41 -18.37
N ALA A 78 3.92 -22.42 -18.46
CA ALA A 78 3.83 -23.33 -19.59
C ALA A 78 2.48 -23.23 -20.28
N ARG A 79 2.46 -22.63 -21.48
CA ARG A 79 1.22 -22.46 -22.27
C ARG A 79 0.85 -23.65 -23.16
N PHE A 80 1.73 -24.62 -23.27
CA PHE A 80 1.51 -25.80 -24.12
C PHE A 80 0.69 -26.90 -23.42
N ASP A 81 0.51 -26.83 -22.10
CA ASP A 81 -0.28 -27.80 -21.34
C ASP A 81 -1.74 -27.31 -21.22
N ARG A 82 -2.67 -28.05 -21.87
CA ARG A 82 -4.10 -27.73 -21.84
C ARG A 82 -4.70 -27.82 -20.44
N ARG A 83 -4.14 -28.68 -19.57
CA ARG A 83 -4.62 -28.81 -18.20
C ARG A 83 -4.27 -27.61 -17.35
N ILE A 84 -3.06 -27.08 -17.51
CA ILE A 84 -2.65 -25.81 -16.89
C ILE A 84 -3.59 -24.70 -17.35
N ALA A 85 -3.84 -24.56 -18.65
CA ALA A 85 -4.78 -23.57 -19.17
C ALA A 85 -6.16 -23.66 -18.50
N ALA A 86 -6.73 -24.87 -18.39
CA ALA A 86 -8.02 -25.09 -17.75
C ALA A 86 -8.02 -24.74 -16.24
N ILE A 87 -6.89 -24.95 -15.53
CA ILE A 87 -6.72 -24.54 -14.13
C ILE A 87 -6.72 -23.02 -14.02
N TYR A 88 -5.98 -22.34 -14.89
CA TYR A 88 -5.93 -20.88 -14.91
C TYR A 88 -7.30 -20.25 -15.24
N ASP A 89 -8.02 -20.82 -16.20
CA ASP A 89 -9.38 -20.34 -16.54
C ASP A 89 -10.35 -20.47 -15.35
N ARG A 90 -10.30 -21.59 -14.62
CA ARG A 90 -11.08 -21.77 -13.39
C ARG A 90 -10.68 -20.75 -12.33
N ASN A 91 -9.37 -20.60 -12.09
CA ASN A 91 -8.88 -19.66 -11.09
C ASN A 91 -9.26 -18.23 -11.42
N LYS A 92 -9.24 -17.84 -12.69
CA LYS A 92 -9.68 -16.53 -13.13
C LYS A 92 -11.15 -16.24 -12.77
N VAL A 93 -12.03 -17.22 -12.97
CA VAL A 93 -13.44 -17.11 -12.54
C VAL A 93 -13.52 -16.99 -11.02
N THR A 94 -12.82 -17.85 -10.30
CA THR A 94 -12.79 -17.85 -8.82
C THR A 94 -12.27 -16.52 -8.27
N LEU A 95 -11.18 -16.00 -8.83
CA LEU A 95 -10.61 -14.71 -8.43
C LEU A 95 -11.60 -13.54 -8.65
N ALA A 96 -12.44 -13.63 -9.67
CA ALA A 96 -13.44 -12.60 -9.97
C ALA A 96 -14.68 -12.68 -9.07
N THR A 97 -15.05 -13.86 -8.54
CA THR A 97 -16.36 -14.11 -7.91
C THR A 97 -16.31 -14.49 -6.44
N ALA A 98 -15.22 -15.08 -5.94
CA ALA A 98 -15.14 -15.51 -4.55
C ALA A 98 -15.08 -14.32 -3.58
N ASP A 99 -15.78 -14.39 -2.46
CA ASP A 99 -15.77 -13.33 -1.43
C ASP A 99 -14.57 -13.39 -0.49
N THR A 100 -13.84 -14.52 -0.47
CA THR A 100 -12.62 -14.67 0.34
C THR A 100 -11.60 -13.59 -0.01
N PRO A 101 -11.08 -12.80 0.95
CA PRO A 101 -10.05 -11.80 0.71
C PRO A 101 -8.76 -12.42 0.15
N ILE A 102 -8.23 -11.84 -0.92
CA ILE A 102 -7.01 -12.30 -1.58
C ILE A 102 -6.08 -11.12 -1.81
N LEU A 103 -4.83 -11.26 -1.38
CA LEU A 103 -3.76 -10.30 -1.61
C LEU A 103 -2.59 -11.00 -2.32
N SER A 104 -2.08 -10.38 -3.39
CA SER A 104 -0.89 -10.84 -4.12
C SER A 104 0.28 -9.90 -3.87
N LEU A 105 1.37 -10.44 -3.33
CA LEU A 105 2.65 -9.74 -3.21
C LEU A 105 3.54 -10.10 -4.40
N CYS A 106 3.99 -9.10 -5.13
CA CYS A 106 4.79 -9.25 -6.33
C CYS A 106 6.19 -8.68 -6.13
N GLY A 107 7.23 -9.41 -6.54
CA GLY A 107 8.62 -8.97 -6.39
C GLY A 107 9.02 -7.82 -7.32
N GLY A 108 8.20 -7.55 -8.34
CA GLY A 108 8.46 -6.49 -9.31
C GLY A 108 9.64 -6.80 -10.22
N ALA A 109 10.40 -5.77 -10.60
CA ALA A 109 11.53 -5.92 -11.52
C ALA A 109 12.67 -6.82 -11.00
N ALA A 110 12.73 -7.08 -9.71
CA ALA A 110 13.72 -7.97 -9.12
C ALA A 110 13.33 -9.46 -9.21
N ASP A 111 12.06 -9.77 -9.49
CA ASP A 111 11.61 -11.14 -9.72
C ASP A 111 11.81 -11.51 -11.20
N LEU A 112 12.89 -12.23 -11.48
CA LEU A 112 13.24 -12.64 -12.83
C LEU A 112 12.50 -13.89 -13.30
N MET A 113 11.75 -14.59 -12.41
CA MET A 113 11.03 -15.81 -12.75
C MET A 113 9.55 -15.54 -13.07
N VAL A 114 8.94 -14.60 -12.35
CA VAL A 114 7.54 -14.22 -12.56
C VAL A 114 7.47 -12.75 -12.97
N PRO A 115 7.21 -12.46 -14.25
CA PRO A 115 7.04 -11.10 -14.73
C PRO A 115 5.94 -10.35 -13.97
N SER A 116 6.10 -9.05 -13.79
CA SER A 116 5.18 -8.21 -13.02
C SER A 116 3.72 -8.34 -13.51
N GLU A 117 3.51 -8.36 -14.84
CA GLU A 117 2.19 -8.51 -15.46
C GLU A 117 1.55 -9.88 -15.22
N SER A 118 2.36 -10.90 -14.91
CA SER A 118 1.84 -12.23 -14.57
C SER A 118 1.37 -12.34 -13.13
N CYS A 119 1.97 -11.55 -12.24
CA CYS A 119 1.72 -11.61 -10.79
C CYS A 119 0.45 -10.87 -10.36
N ILE A 120 -0.05 -9.94 -11.15
CA ILE A 120 -1.21 -9.10 -10.79
C ILE A 120 -2.51 -9.90 -10.74
N LEU A 121 -3.38 -9.53 -9.80
CA LEU A 121 -4.74 -10.05 -9.74
C LEU A 121 -5.64 -9.34 -10.75
N SER A 122 -6.58 -10.08 -11.33
CA SER A 122 -7.61 -9.49 -12.20
C SER A 122 -8.52 -8.56 -11.40
N LYS A 123 -9.05 -7.52 -12.07
CA LYS A 123 -10.07 -6.65 -11.48
C LYS A 123 -11.31 -7.46 -11.08
N VAL A 124 -11.88 -7.11 -9.94
CA VAL A 124 -13.05 -7.80 -9.37
C VAL A 124 -14.32 -7.24 -9.96
N THR A 125 -15.30 -8.11 -10.17
CA THR A 125 -16.66 -7.73 -10.56
C THR A 125 -17.59 -7.57 -9.35
N SER A 126 -17.27 -8.21 -8.21
CA SER A 126 -18.06 -8.12 -6.98
C SER A 126 -17.58 -6.95 -6.10
N ARG A 127 -18.52 -6.13 -5.61
CA ARG A 127 -18.22 -5.02 -4.69
C ARG A 127 -17.74 -5.47 -3.30
N ASN A 128 -17.99 -6.71 -2.93
CA ASN A 128 -17.66 -7.25 -1.60
C ASN A 128 -16.35 -8.03 -1.55
N ALA A 129 -15.73 -8.29 -2.69
CA ALA A 129 -14.53 -9.09 -2.75
C ALA A 129 -13.27 -8.21 -2.64
N TYR A 130 -12.48 -8.45 -1.60
CA TYR A 130 -11.18 -7.79 -1.45
C TYR A 130 -10.14 -8.46 -2.36
N ARG A 131 -9.54 -7.69 -3.25
CA ARG A 131 -8.46 -8.11 -4.16
C ARG A 131 -7.45 -6.98 -4.27
N GLN A 132 -6.24 -7.25 -3.84
CA GLN A 132 -5.16 -6.28 -3.90
C GLN A 132 -3.89 -6.92 -4.45
N THR A 133 -3.21 -6.21 -5.34
CA THR A 133 -1.85 -6.55 -5.77
C THR A 133 -0.91 -5.50 -5.24
N VAL A 134 0.14 -5.93 -4.55
CA VAL A 134 1.16 -5.04 -3.98
C VAL A 134 2.53 -5.46 -4.45
N PHE A 135 3.25 -4.54 -5.05
CA PHE A 135 4.66 -4.74 -5.40
C PHE A 135 5.53 -4.42 -4.18
N THR A 136 6.52 -5.27 -3.93
CA THR A 136 7.41 -5.08 -2.77
C THR A 136 8.16 -3.75 -2.79
N SER A 137 8.42 -3.20 -3.99
CA SER A 137 8.98 -1.87 -4.17
C SER A 137 8.06 -0.72 -3.72
N ALA A 138 6.77 -1.00 -3.57
CA ALA A 138 5.77 -0.06 -3.07
C ALA A 138 5.21 -0.48 -1.69
N LEU A 139 5.53 -1.69 -1.21
CA LEU A 139 5.12 -2.17 0.09
C LEU A 139 5.81 -1.35 1.18
N GLU A 140 5.01 -0.74 2.04
CA GLU A 140 5.52 0.04 3.18
C GLU A 140 6.48 -0.79 4.04
N GLY A 141 7.64 -0.20 4.40
CA GLY A 141 8.69 -0.86 5.18
C GLY A 141 9.54 -1.88 4.41
N CYS A 142 9.21 -2.20 3.15
CA CYS A 142 10.05 -2.98 2.24
C CYS A 142 10.76 -2.07 1.24
N TRP A 143 10.02 -1.25 0.49
CA TRP A 143 10.49 -0.21 -0.43
C TRP A 143 11.54 -0.64 -1.46
N THR A 144 11.64 -1.94 -1.72
CA THR A 144 12.59 -2.51 -2.68
C THR A 144 11.97 -3.67 -3.45
N GLY A 145 12.41 -3.90 -4.67
CA GLY A 145 12.07 -5.11 -5.40
C GLY A 145 12.70 -6.34 -4.73
N VAL A 146 11.97 -7.43 -4.68
CA VAL A 146 12.40 -8.68 -4.03
C VAL A 146 12.42 -9.81 -5.06
N GLY A 147 13.55 -10.50 -5.18
CA GLY A 147 13.70 -11.63 -6.10
C GLY A 147 12.79 -12.81 -5.71
N HIS A 148 12.51 -13.67 -6.68
CA HIS A 148 11.53 -14.76 -6.57
C HIS A 148 11.69 -15.60 -5.30
N GLN A 149 12.85 -16.18 -5.10
CA GLN A 149 13.12 -17.02 -3.92
C GLN A 149 13.28 -16.21 -2.64
N VAL A 150 13.83 -14.98 -2.75
CA VAL A 150 14.03 -14.07 -1.61
C VAL A 150 12.71 -13.63 -1.00
N MET A 151 11.61 -13.67 -1.77
CA MET A 151 10.27 -13.30 -1.32
C MET A 151 9.88 -14.02 -0.01
N VAL A 152 10.25 -15.27 0.17
CA VAL A 152 9.95 -16.06 1.38
C VAL A 152 10.97 -15.86 2.51
N TRP A 153 12.09 -15.20 2.25
CA TRP A 153 13.16 -14.98 3.24
C TRP A 153 13.33 -13.51 3.62
N CYS A 154 12.91 -12.58 2.76
CA CYS A 154 13.00 -11.15 3.01
C CYS A 154 12.34 -10.82 4.37
N HIS A 155 13.13 -10.29 5.30
CA HIS A 155 12.67 -10.00 6.65
C HIS A 155 11.48 -9.05 6.65
N GLN A 156 11.55 -7.97 5.88
CA GLN A 156 10.52 -6.95 5.78
C GLN A 156 9.19 -7.53 5.29
N VAL A 157 9.23 -8.38 4.26
CA VAL A 157 8.04 -9.07 3.73
C VAL A 157 7.47 -10.05 4.76
N ARG A 158 8.32 -10.92 5.32
CA ARG A 158 7.91 -11.93 6.31
C ARG A 158 7.30 -11.31 7.56
N TRP A 159 7.93 -10.26 8.06
CA TRP A 159 7.48 -9.58 9.27
C TRP A 159 6.07 -9.02 9.08
N ARG A 160 5.79 -8.35 7.96
CA ARG A 160 4.48 -7.81 7.64
C ARG A 160 3.43 -8.89 7.45
N ILE A 161 3.76 -9.94 6.71
CA ILE A 161 2.86 -11.10 6.55
C ILE A 161 2.54 -11.74 7.90
N ALA A 162 3.53 -11.91 8.77
CA ALA A 162 3.33 -12.50 10.09
C ALA A 162 2.39 -11.65 10.95
N ARG A 163 2.54 -10.31 10.95
CA ARG A 163 1.63 -9.40 11.66
C ARG A 163 0.22 -9.46 11.10
N ALA A 164 0.08 -9.39 9.78
CA ALA A 164 -1.23 -9.56 9.13
C ALA A 164 -1.89 -10.88 9.52
N ALA A 165 -1.15 -11.99 9.48
CA ALA A 165 -1.67 -13.32 9.81
C ALA A 165 -2.14 -13.43 11.26
N LEU A 166 -1.43 -12.84 12.22
CA LEU A 166 -1.82 -12.83 13.63
C LEU A 166 -3.14 -12.08 13.84
N GLU A 167 -3.31 -10.93 13.23
CA GLU A 167 -4.56 -10.16 13.35
C GLU A 167 -5.71 -10.80 12.56
N LEU A 168 -5.46 -11.34 11.35
CA LEU A 168 -6.45 -12.04 10.55
C LEU A 168 -7.08 -13.22 11.28
N GLY A 169 -6.30 -13.88 12.17
CA GLY A 169 -6.79 -14.99 12.99
C GLY A 169 -7.92 -14.59 13.96
N ALA A 170 -7.99 -13.32 14.36
CA ALA A 170 -9.02 -12.80 15.26
C ALA A 170 -10.22 -12.17 14.50
N ALA A 171 -10.09 -11.95 13.19
CA ALA A 171 -11.10 -11.26 12.39
C ALA A 171 -12.35 -12.13 12.14
N SER A 172 -13.52 -11.51 12.31
CA SER A 172 -14.82 -12.18 12.22
C SER A 172 -15.47 -12.09 10.83
N SER A 173 -15.11 -11.09 10.02
CA SER A 173 -15.73 -10.81 8.73
C SER A 173 -14.70 -10.67 7.59
N HIS A 174 -15.16 -10.83 6.33
CA HIS A 174 -14.33 -10.60 5.15
C HIS A 174 -13.90 -9.13 5.04
N LEU A 175 -14.77 -8.20 5.42
CA LEU A 175 -14.46 -6.78 5.43
C LEU A 175 -13.33 -6.45 6.42
N GLU A 176 -13.45 -6.94 7.65
CA GLU A 176 -12.42 -6.75 8.67
C GLU A 176 -11.07 -7.35 8.23
N ARG A 177 -11.09 -8.51 7.58
CA ARG A 177 -9.87 -9.11 7.01
C ARG A 177 -9.26 -8.26 5.91
N GLY A 178 -10.08 -7.64 5.06
CA GLY A 178 -9.63 -6.67 4.07
C GLY A 178 -8.90 -5.48 4.72
N PHE A 179 -9.46 -4.90 5.77
CA PHE A 179 -8.82 -3.82 6.54
C PHE A 179 -7.48 -4.22 7.15
N ILE A 180 -7.38 -5.45 7.66
CA ILE A 180 -6.14 -5.97 8.23
C ILE A 180 -5.07 -6.14 7.14
N LEU A 181 -5.45 -6.70 5.99
CA LEU A 181 -4.54 -6.84 4.86
C LEU A 181 -4.03 -5.47 4.40
N ASP A 182 -4.89 -4.47 4.29
CA ASP A 182 -4.50 -3.12 3.94
C ASP A 182 -3.59 -2.49 4.99
N ARG A 183 -3.89 -2.68 6.27
CA ARG A 183 -3.07 -2.12 7.33
C ARG A 183 -1.62 -2.58 7.24
N TRP A 184 -1.40 -3.86 6.96
CA TRP A 184 -0.08 -4.46 7.01
C TRP A 184 0.61 -4.60 5.65
N LEU A 185 -0.16 -4.76 4.57
CA LEU A 185 0.35 -5.18 3.27
C LEU A 185 -0.10 -4.25 2.12
N ARG A 186 -0.43 -2.98 2.40
CA ARG A 186 -0.82 -2.06 1.34
C ARG A 186 0.40 -1.45 0.65
N ASP A 187 0.21 -1.03 -0.57
CA ASP A 187 1.11 -0.10 -1.23
C ASP A 187 0.69 1.36 -0.95
N GLY A 188 1.65 2.28 -1.02
CA GLY A 188 1.36 3.70 -0.85
C GLY A 188 0.62 4.36 -2.03
N ARG A 189 0.13 3.58 -3.01
CA ARG A 189 -0.47 4.10 -4.25
C ARG A 189 -1.92 3.70 -4.44
N SER A 190 -2.37 2.64 -3.79
CA SER A 190 -3.72 2.10 -3.97
C SER A 190 -4.60 2.43 -2.78
N LEU A 191 -5.77 2.99 -3.06
CA LEU A 191 -6.82 3.14 -2.06
C LEU A 191 -7.54 1.81 -1.89
N SER A 192 -7.70 1.39 -0.65
CA SER A 192 -8.51 0.22 -0.38
C SER A 192 -10.00 0.55 -0.46
N PRO A 193 -10.81 -0.32 -1.07
CA PRO A 193 -12.27 -0.25 -0.97
C PRO A 193 -12.79 -0.35 0.48
N ALA A 194 -11.96 -0.86 1.40
CA ALA A 194 -12.32 -1.04 2.80
C ALA A 194 -12.27 0.25 3.63
N LEU A 195 -11.74 1.35 3.08
CA LEU A 195 -11.62 2.64 3.76
C LEU A 195 -12.88 3.52 3.66
N GLU A 196 -14.07 2.96 3.43
CA GLU A 196 -15.33 3.73 3.42
C GLU A 196 -15.69 4.35 4.78
N HIS A 197 -14.98 4.01 5.86
CA HIS A 197 -15.19 4.53 7.21
C HIS A 197 -13.94 5.28 7.71
N LEU A 198 -13.62 6.37 7.03
CA LEU A 198 -12.49 7.20 7.38
C LEU A 198 -12.72 7.97 8.69
N PRO A 199 -11.67 8.16 9.51
CA PRO A 199 -11.75 9.06 10.63
C PRO A 199 -12.13 10.46 10.13
N ARG A 200 -13.14 11.06 10.76
CA ARG A 200 -13.54 12.45 10.52
C ARG A 200 -12.92 13.32 11.58
N LEU A 201 -12.38 14.44 11.15
CA LEU A 201 -11.88 15.46 12.06
C LEU A 201 -13.03 16.43 12.37
N ASP A 202 -13.41 16.52 13.64
CA ASP A 202 -14.40 17.51 14.11
C ASP A 202 -13.67 18.75 14.63
N LEU A 203 -13.53 19.77 13.80
CA LEU A 203 -12.88 21.02 14.16
C LEU A 203 -13.63 21.81 15.24
N SER A 204 -14.88 21.46 15.56
CA SER A 204 -15.63 22.14 16.62
C SER A 204 -15.10 21.80 18.02
N GLN A 205 -14.36 20.71 18.15
CA GLN A 205 -13.80 20.22 19.43
C GLN A 205 -12.28 20.44 19.52
N GLU A 206 -11.66 20.95 18.46
CA GLU A 206 -10.22 21.14 18.39
C GLU A 206 -9.87 22.62 18.37
N THR A 207 -8.76 22.96 19.02
CA THR A 207 -8.11 24.26 18.82
C THR A 207 -7.18 24.12 17.62
N TYR A 208 -7.21 25.09 16.71
CA TYR A 208 -6.39 25.06 15.50
C TYR A 208 -5.78 26.42 15.21
N ASP A 209 -4.63 26.39 14.55
CA ASP A 209 -3.93 27.59 14.04
C ASP A 209 -4.08 27.65 12.51
N ILE A 210 -4.30 28.86 11.98
CA ILE A 210 -4.39 29.08 10.54
C ILE A 210 -3.00 29.46 10.02
N LEU A 211 -2.50 28.66 9.09
CA LEU A 211 -1.24 28.93 8.38
C LEU A 211 -1.48 29.88 7.19
N PRO A 212 -0.49 30.69 6.81
CA PRO A 212 -0.56 31.47 5.58
C PRO A 212 -0.64 30.54 4.36
N PRO A 213 -1.22 31.02 3.23
CA PRO A 213 -1.24 30.27 1.99
C PRO A 213 0.18 30.03 1.45
N GLY A 214 0.44 28.85 0.93
CA GLY A 214 1.73 28.47 0.36
C GLY A 214 2.49 27.44 1.19
N PRO A 215 3.78 27.25 0.92
CA PRO A 215 4.60 26.28 1.64
C PRO A 215 4.74 26.66 3.13
N PHE A 216 4.71 25.65 3.97
CA PHE A 216 4.87 25.81 5.42
C PHE A 216 5.84 24.78 6.00
N VAL A 217 6.47 25.16 7.10
CA VAL A 217 7.33 24.28 7.88
C VAL A 217 6.97 24.39 9.35
N LEU A 218 6.51 23.27 9.92
CA LEU A 218 6.27 23.14 11.36
C LEU A 218 7.52 22.56 12.00
N ARG A 219 8.19 23.35 12.82
CA ARG A 219 9.38 22.95 13.58
C ARG A 219 9.10 23.04 15.07
N GLU A 220 9.91 22.37 15.87
CA GLU A 220 9.78 22.41 17.34
C GLU A 220 8.36 22.09 17.81
N LEU A 221 7.87 20.92 17.43
CA LEU A 221 6.52 20.46 17.73
C LEU A 221 6.36 20.25 19.25
N ARG A 222 6.10 21.33 20.00
CA ARG A 222 6.09 21.35 21.49
C ARG A 222 4.78 20.84 22.08
N GLN A 223 3.71 20.78 21.31
CA GLN A 223 2.39 20.34 21.78
C GLN A 223 2.20 18.85 21.52
N ARG A 224 1.66 18.14 22.51
CA ARG A 224 1.35 16.72 22.33
C ARG A 224 0.44 16.43 21.14
N LYS A 225 -0.52 17.34 20.88
CA LYS A 225 -1.42 17.31 19.72
C LYS A 225 -1.67 18.76 19.29
N ALA A 226 -1.56 19.04 17.99
CA ALA A 226 -1.96 20.32 17.42
C ALA A 226 -2.58 20.11 16.03
N VAL A 227 -3.43 21.06 15.67
CA VAL A 227 -4.13 21.11 14.38
C VAL A 227 -3.78 22.42 13.69
N TYR A 228 -3.36 22.34 12.44
CA TYR A 228 -3.06 23.49 11.58
C TYR A 228 -3.93 23.44 10.32
N LEU A 229 -4.48 24.57 9.92
CA LEU A 229 -5.26 24.70 8.70
C LEU A 229 -4.48 25.53 7.69
N THR A 230 -4.24 25.01 6.50
CA THR A 230 -3.65 25.75 5.39
C THR A 230 -4.66 25.88 4.25
N PRO A 231 -4.92 27.11 3.74
CA PRO A 231 -5.88 27.33 2.67
C PRO A 231 -5.34 26.78 1.34
N VAL A 232 -6.19 26.10 0.60
CA VAL A 232 -5.86 25.64 -0.77
C VAL A 232 -6.10 26.79 -1.74
N SER A 233 -5.06 27.20 -2.45
CA SER A 233 -5.17 28.26 -3.45
C SER A 233 -6.15 27.88 -4.56
N ARG A 234 -7.00 28.85 -4.97
CA ARG A 234 -7.92 28.65 -6.09
C ARG A 234 -7.16 28.59 -7.40
N THR A 235 -7.07 27.42 -7.99
CA THR A 235 -6.48 27.25 -9.32
C THR A 235 -7.42 26.40 -10.18
N ASN A 236 -7.40 26.64 -11.48
CA ASN A 236 -8.13 25.83 -12.46
C ASN A 236 -7.31 24.61 -12.91
N ARG A 237 -6.25 24.26 -12.18
CA ARG A 237 -5.35 23.14 -12.50
C ARG A 237 -5.42 22.08 -11.41
N PRO A 238 -5.26 20.80 -11.75
CA PRO A 238 -5.12 19.75 -10.75
C PRO A 238 -4.02 20.11 -9.77
N THR A 239 -4.34 20.07 -8.50
CA THR A 239 -3.41 20.42 -7.42
C THR A 239 -3.17 19.18 -6.56
N LYS A 240 -1.92 18.94 -6.20
CA LYS A 240 -1.52 17.92 -5.24
C LYS A 240 -1.08 18.60 -3.95
N PHE A 241 -1.48 18.04 -2.84
CA PHE A 241 -0.87 18.35 -1.55
C PHE A 241 0.29 17.41 -1.33
N VAL A 242 1.47 17.96 -1.01
CA VAL A 242 2.68 17.20 -0.73
C VAL A 242 3.14 17.53 0.67
N ALA A 243 3.42 16.50 1.48
CA ALA A 243 3.97 16.68 2.81
C ALA A 243 5.18 15.76 3.04
N TYR A 244 6.12 16.28 3.82
CA TYR A 244 7.30 15.57 4.30
C TYR A 244 7.25 15.55 5.82
N VAL A 245 7.35 14.36 6.41
CA VAL A 245 7.29 14.16 7.85
C VAL A 245 8.59 13.51 8.32
N SER A 246 9.39 14.25 9.06
CA SER A 246 10.70 13.77 9.55
C SER A 246 10.58 13.02 10.86
N GLY A 247 11.17 11.82 10.93
CA GLY A 247 11.24 11.03 12.16
C GLY A 247 9.88 10.51 12.65
N GLY A 248 8.87 10.50 11.76
CA GLY A 248 7.50 10.21 12.13
C GLY A 248 6.83 9.19 11.25
N THR A 249 5.54 8.96 11.53
CA THR A 249 4.63 8.18 10.71
C THR A 249 3.47 9.04 10.26
N VAL A 250 2.90 8.69 9.11
CA VAL A 250 1.61 9.22 8.66
C VAL A 250 0.51 8.24 9.05
N LEU A 251 -0.65 8.72 9.48
CA LEU A 251 -1.76 7.89 9.96
C LEU A 251 -2.14 6.78 8.98
N SER A 252 -2.03 7.05 7.70
CA SER A 252 -2.27 6.09 6.64
C SER A 252 -1.22 4.97 6.51
N MET A 253 -0.10 5.03 7.23
CA MET A 253 0.90 3.96 7.28
C MET A 253 0.52 2.87 8.28
N ALA A 254 0.92 1.63 7.97
CA ALA A 254 0.84 0.56 8.95
C ALA A 254 1.78 0.86 10.14
N PRO A 255 1.28 0.81 11.39
CA PRO A 255 2.10 1.10 12.56
C PRO A 255 3.07 -0.05 12.83
N HIS A 256 4.35 0.17 12.64
CA HIS A 256 5.39 -0.81 12.98
C HIS A 256 5.91 -0.61 14.38
N HIS A 257 6.20 0.64 14.69
CA HIS A 257 6.65 1.06 16.00
C HIS A 257 5.98 2.37 16.40
N PRO A 258 5.83 2.61 17.70
CA PRO A 258 5.42 3.93 18.18
C PRO A 258 6.48 4.94 17.77
N SER A 259 6.22 5.70 16.73
CA SER A 259 7.09 6.80 16.34
C SER A 259 6.89 7.98 17.28
N SER A 260 7.93 8.78 17.43
CA SER A 260 7.89 10.00 18.24
C SER A 260 6.92 11.04 17.67
N LEU A 261 6.70 11.04 16.36
CA LEU A 261 5.82 11.95 15.64
C LEU A 261 4.82 11.18 14.78
N SER A 262 3.54 11.48 14.93
CA SER A 262 2.46 11.00 14.06
C SER A 262 1.79 12.18 13.38
N ALA A 263 1.56 12.10 12.08
CA ALA A 263 0.85 13.10 11.29
C ALA A 263 -0.40 12.49 10.63
N ALA A 264 -1.44 13.31 10.47
CA ALA A 264 -2.62 12.98 9.70
C ALA A 264 -3.05 14.20 8.89
N PHE A 265 -3.53 13.99 7.68
CA PHE A 265 -3.92 15.04 6.75
C PHE A 265 -5.38 14.90 6.38
N PHE A 266 -6.14 16.00 6.47
CA PHE A 266 -7.58 16.01 6.17
C PHE A 266 -7.87 17.11 5.17
N LEU A 267 -8.81 16.85 4.28
CA LEU A 267 -9.40 17.86 3.41
C LEU A 267 -10.67 18.41 4.08
N CYS A 268 -10.69 19.71 4.33
CA CYS A 268 -11.81 20.39 4.94
C CYS A 268 -12.49 21.30 3.91
N SER A 269 -13.80 21.26 3.83
CA SER A 269 -14.61 22.10 2.93
C SER A 269 -15.59 22.96 3.71
N SER A 270 -15.75 24.21 3.30
CA SER A 270 -16.76 25.13 3.83
C SER A 270 -17.49 25.85 2.70
N LEU A 271 -18.77 26.11 2.91
CA LEU A 271 -19.61 26.88 1.99
C LEU A 271 -19.59 28.39 2.28
N ALA A 272 -18.88 28.85 3.32
CA ALA A 272 -18.81 30.27 3.68
C ALA A 272 -18.03 31.10 2.65
N GLY A 273 -18.46 32.34 2.43
CA GLY A 273 -17.92 33.22 1.39
C GLY A 273 -16.52 33.79 1.67
N ASP A 274 -16.04 33.76 2.89
CA ASP A 274 -14.70 34.26 3.28
C ASP A 274 -13.76 33.06 3.54
N PRO A 275 -12.59 33.02 2.88
CA PRO A 275 -11.59 31.95 3.12
C PRO A 275 -11.05 31.92 4.55
N TYR A 276 -11.21 32.98 5.32
CA TYR A 276 -10.77 33.06 6.72
C TYR A 276 -11.94 32.97 7.72
N ASP A 277 -13.19 32.97 7.25
CA ASP A 277 -14.37 32.79 8.10
C ASP A 277 -14.75 31.32 8.22
N ILE A 278 -14.28 30.69 9.30
CA ILE A 278 -14.56 29.28 9.64
C ILE A 278 -15.82 29.18 10.54
N SER A 279 -16.64 30.20 10.59
CA SER A 279 -17.87 30.21 11.40
C SER A 279 -18.91 29.17 10.95
N SER A 280 -18.89 28.77 9.68
CA SER A 280 -19.61 27.60 9.18
C SER A 280 -18.73 26.36 9.36
N ARG A 281 -19.05 25.49 10.32
CA ARG A 281 -18.34 24.24 10.65
C ARG A 281 -17.92 23.47 9.39
N PRO A 282 -16.62 23.48 9.02
CA PRO A 282 -16.16 22.74 7.85
C PRO A 282 -16.27 21.24 8.10
N SER A 283 -16.71 20.49 7.09
CA SER A 283 -16.61 19.03 7.08
C SER A 283 -15.20 18.64 6.66
N CYS A 284 -14.54 17.83 7.46
CA CYS A 284 -13.17 17.35 7.19
C CYS A 284 -13.18 15.84 7.00
N GLU A 285 -12.57 15.40 5.90
CA GLU A 285 -12.36 13.98 5.58
C GLU A 285 -10.87 13.71 5.41
N GLU A 286 -10.41 12.52 5.82
CA GLU A 286 -9.00 12.17 5.69
C GLU A 286 -8.56 12.19 4.23
N LEU A 287 -7.41 12.81 3.96
CA LEU A 287 -6.79 12.80 2.63
C LEU A 287 -6.17 11.45 2.34
N HIS A 288 -6.56 10.86 1.21
CA HIS A 288 -5.98 9.60 0.73
C HIS A 288 -4.67 9.86 -0.02
N PRO A 289 -3.58 9.18 0.36
CA PRO A 289 -2.34 9.33 -0.36
C PRO A 289 -2.43 8.71 -1.76
N SER A 290 -2.01 9.48 -2.77
CA SER A 290 -1.64 8.96 -4.08
C SER A 290 -0.22 8.38 -4.07
N THR A 291 0.63 8.90 -3.18
CA THR A 291 1.98 8.42 -2.93
C THR A 291 2.26 8.46 -1.44
N LEU A 292 2.83 7.38 -0.92
CA LEU A 292 3.32 7.31 0.46
C LEU A 292 4.64 6.54 0.45
N LYS A 293 5.75 7.22 0.73
CA LYS A 293 7.11 6.65 0.67
C LYS A 293 7.93 7.09 1.85
N LEU A 294 8.85 6.23 2.28
CA LEU A 294 9.90 6.57 3.22
C LEU A 294 11.19 6.86 2.44
N ILE A 295 11.77 8.03 2.66
CA ILE A 295 13.13 8.37 2.23
C ILE A 295 14.04 8.12 3.42
N PRO A 296 14.90 7.09 3.40
CA PRO A 296 15.80 6.78 4.50
C PRO A 296 16.81 7.90 4.72
N ASN A 297 17.22 8.10 5.96
CA ASN A 297 18.31 9.02 6.29
C ASN A 297 19.64 8.48 5.76
N THR A 298 20.40 9.35 5.13
CA THR A 298 21.78 9.06 4.75
C THR A 298 22.72 9.30 5.93
N SER A 299 23.76 8.50 6.06
CA SER A 299 24.88 8.76 6.97
C SER A 299 26.19 8.73 6.18
N PRO A 300 27.27 9.39 6.67
CA PRO A 300 28.58 9.36 6.03
C PRO A 300 29.10 7.94 5.80
N GLU A 301 28.75 7.01 6.69
CA GLU A 301 29.16 5.60 6.61
C GLU A 301 28.24 4.77 5.70
N LYS A 302 27.02 5.25 5.41
CA LYS A 302 26.03 4.60 4.56
C LYS A 302 25.38 5.64 3.65
N PRO A 303 26.06 6.04 2.56
CA PRO A 303 25.53 7.03 1.62
C PRO A 303 24.29 6.54 0.86
N PHE A 304 24.10 5.23 0.77
CA PHE A 304 22.91 4.59 0.24
C PHE A 304 22.25 3.79 1.37
N PRO A 305 21.39 4.43 2.17
CA PRO A 305 20.78 3.74 3.31
C PRO A 305 19.87 2.62 2.81
N VAL A 306 20.17 1.42 3.29
CA VAL A 306 19.30 0.26 3.14
C VAL A 306 18.67 0.03 4.52
N PRO A 307 17.36 -0.24 4.62
CA PRO A 307 16.75 -0.62 5.88
C PRO A 307 17.57 -1.73 6.56
N ASN A 308 17.85 -1.59 7.84
CA ASN A 308 18.61 -2.60 8.55
C ASN A 308 17.86 -3.92 8.54
N GLU A 309 18.52 -4.99 8.15
CA GLU A 309 17.98 -6.34 8.28
C GLU A 309 17.61 -6.60 9.74
N GLY A 310 16.36 -6.98 9.98
CA GLY A 310 15.86 -7.28 11.31
C GLY A 310 15.30 -6.08 12.09
N VAL A 311 15.50 -4.86 11.64
CA VAL A 311 14.87 -3.65 12.18
C VAL A 311 13.99 -3.07 11.10
N ASP A 312 12.71 -3.01 11.35
CA ASP A 312 11.71 -2.59 10.36
C ASP A 312 11.64 -1.07 10.19
N GLU A 313 12.61 -0.37 10.76
CA GLU A 313 12.69 1.05 10.80
C GLU A 313 13.95 1.53 10.14
N SER A 314 13.78 2.29 9.13
CA SER A 314 14.75 3.29 8.78
C SER A 314 14.24 4.62 9.31
N GLU A 315 14.97 5.23 10.20
CA GLU A 315 14.79 6.66 10.45
C GLU A 315 14.88 7.37 9.10
N GLY A 316 13.92 8.24 8.81
CA GLY A 316 13.88 8.91 7.53
C GLY A 316 12.79 9.95 7.46
N VAL A 317 12.51 10.38 6.25
CA VAL A 317 11.45 11.33 5.92
C VAL A 317 10.34 10.59 5.20
N VAL A 318 9.14 10.62 5.74
CA VAL A 318 7.95 10.12 5.04
C VAL A 318 7.48 11.17 4.06
N VAL A 319 7.33 10.79 2.79
CA VAL A 319 6.71 11.60 1.74
C VAL A 319 5.28 11.17 1.58
N PHE A 320 4.37 12.11 1.73
CA PHE A 320 2.94 11.96 1.52
C PHE A 320 2.53 12.86 0.35
N GLU A 321 1.83 12.31 -0.65
CA GLU A 321 1.20 13.09 -1.71
C GLU A 321 -0.26 12.69 -1.82
N ALA A 322 -1.13 13.66 -1.98
CA ALA A 322 -2.55 13.45 -2.23
C ALA A 322 -3.06 14.38 -3.33
N VAL A 323 -3.82 13.84 -4.27
CA VAL A 323 -4.50 14.64 -5.31
C VAL A 323 -5.73 15.27 -4.68
N LEU A 324 -5.84 16.60 -4.81
CA LEU A 324 -7.01 17.32 -4.33
C LEU A 324 -8.11 17.30 -5.40
N PRO A 325 -9.39 17.21 -5.00
CA PRO A 325 -10.50 17.22 -5.93
C PRO A 325 -10.59 18.53 -6.69
N GLU A 326 -10.94 18.47 -7.97
CA GLU A 326 -11.33 19.65 -8.75
C GLU A 326 -12.59 20.28 -8.14
N ARG A 327 -12.60 21.60 -8.06
CA ARG A 327 -13.64 22.31 -7.33
C ARG A 327 -14.89 22.57 -8.14
N SER A 328 -16.04 22.43 -7.47
CA SER A 328 -17.28 23.05 -7.91
C SER A 328 -17.59 24.35 -7.17
N ASP A 329 -17.66 24.37 -5.84
CA ASP A 329 -18.05 25.55 -5.04
C ASP A 329 -17.44 25.48 -3.62
N GLY A 330 -17.09 26.65 -3.05
CA GLY A 330 -16.62 26.78 -1.67
C GLY A 330 -15.10 26.92 -1.50
N HIS A 331 -14.67 27.04 -0.24
CA HIS A 331 -13.27 27.12 0.15
C HIS A 331 -12.79 25.77 0.68
N LEU A 332 -11.54 25.40 0.33
CA LEU A 332 -10.88 24.20 0.80
C LEU A 332 -9.67 24.54 1.66
N TRP A 333 -9.48 23.75 2.68
CA TRP A 333 -8.27 23.76 3.51
C TRP A 333 -7.72 22.34 3.63
N VAL A 334 -6.44 22.25 3.81
CA VAL A 334 -5.82 21.02 4.32
C VAL A 334 -5.59 21.21 5.80
N ALA A 335 -6.15 20.33 6.62
CA ALA A 335 -5.85 20.26 8.03
C ALA A 335 -4.68 19.28 8.25
N VAL A 336 -3.66 19.77 8.93
CA VAL A 336 -2.49 18.99 9.37
C VAL A 336 -2.66 18.74 10.86
N VAL A 337 -2.88 17.50 11.23
CA VAL A 337 -2.97 17.07 12.63
C VAL A 337 -1.69 16.34 12.97
N HIS A 338 -0.99 16.79 13.99
CA HIS A 338 0.15 16.03 14.48
C HIS A 338 -0.01 15.68 15.97
N SER A 339 0.63 14.58 16.34
CA SER A 339 0.80 14.15 17.72
C SER A 339 2.25 13.75 17.93
N THR A 340 2.87 14.27 18.99
CA THR A 340 4.26 13.96 19.32
C THR A 340 4.42 13.67 20.81
N ASN A 341 5.30 12.73 21.13
CA ASN A 341 5.71 12.44 22.50
C ASN A 341 7.07 13.06 22.83
N GLU A 342 7.79 13.54 21.81
CA GLU A 342 9.11 14.17 21.92
C GLU A 342 9.12 15.47 21.13
N GLU A 343 9.92 16.45 21.56
CA GLU A 343 10.06 17.73 20.85
C GLU A 343 10.95 17.61 19.60
N ARG A 344 10.93 16.47 18.92
CA ARG A 344 11.76 16.18 17.75
C ARG A 344 10.90 15.96 16.51
N GLY A 345 11.48 16.33 15.38
CA GLY A 345 10.86 16.18 14.07
C GLY A 345 10.33 17.51 13.53
N TRP A 346 9.94 17.45 12.27
CA TRP A 346 9.36 18.58 11.54
C TRP A 346 8.39 18.06 10.49
N ILE A 347 7.44 18.90 10.09
CA ILE A 347 6.52 18.67 8.99
C ILE A 347 6.65 19.84 8.01
N LEU A 348 6.94 19.53 6.76
CA LEU A 348 6.89 20.48 5.65
C LEU A 348 5.71 20.13 4.76
N GLY A 349 4.94 21.11 4.32
CA GLY A 349 3.85 20.91 3.38
C GLY A 349 3.79 21.99 2.32
N ASP A 350 3.36 21.60 1.11
CA ASP A 350 3.18 22.50 -0.03
C ASP A 350 2.09 22.00 -0.97
N PHE A 351 1.62 22.90 -1.85
CA PHE A 351 0.68 22.61 -2.92
C PHE A 351 1.38 22.68 -4.26
N VAL A 352 1.46 21.55 -4.94
CA VAL A 352 2.10 21.43 -6.25
C VAL A 352 1.03 21.35 -7.33
N GLN A 353 1.15 22.17 -8.34
CA GLN A 353 0.30 22.07 -9.54
C GLN A 353 0.93 21.06 -10.50
N ASP A 354 0.15 20.09 -10.97
CA ASP A 354 0.59 19.23 -12.07
C ASP A 354 0.70 20.10 -13.34
N GLU A 355 1.91 20.49 -13.66
CA GLU A 355 2.21 20.97 -15.00
C GLU A 355 2.22 19.77 -15.93
N PRO A 356 1.35 19.72 -16.96
CA PRO A 356 1.51 18.71 -17.98
C PRO A 356 2.89 18.91 -18.60
N ILE A 357 3.80 17.97 -18.40
CA ILE A 357 5.03 17.92 -19.18
C ILE A 357 4.61 17.53 -20.59
N VAL A 358 4.13 18.49 -21.34
CA VAL A 358 3.94 18.36 -22.79
C VAL A 358 5.33 18.43 -23.39
N LYS A 359 6.07 17.31 -23.35
CA LYS A 359 7.14 17.11 -24.29
C LYS A 359 6.47 16.81 -25.63
N GLU A 360 6.40 17.80 -26.50
CA GLU A 360 6.24 17.56 -27.93
C GLU A 360 7.40 16.66 -28.36
N LEU A 361 7.18 15.34 -28.32
CA LEU A 361 8.04 14.39 -29.00
C LEU A 361 7.82 14.66 -30.49
N GLY A 362 8.73 15.38 -31.10
CA GLY A 362 8.80 15.47 -32.55
C GLY A 362 8.81 14.05 -33.13
N ILE A 363 8.20 13.90 -34.32
CA ILE A 363 7.95 12.63 -35.03
C ILE A 363 9.24 11.79 -35.30
N LEU A 364 10.41 12.31 -34.99
CA LEU A 364 11.68 11.60 -35.02
C LEU A 364 12.25 11.56 -33.60
N GLY A 365 12.10 10.40 -32.96
CA GLY A 365 12.62 10.12 -31.62
C GLY A 365 14.14 10.19 -31.56
N THR A 366 14.71 11.38 -31.54
CA THR A 366 16.11 11.60 -31.21
C THR A 366 16.24 11.74 -29.69
N CYS A 367 16.90 10.77 -29.05
CA CYS A 367 17.41 10.94 -27.70
C CYS A 367 18.34 12.18 -27.71
N LEU A 368 17.95 13.22 -26.97
CA LEU A 368 18.86 14.36 -26.77
C LEU A 368 20.02 13.87 -25.88
N PRO A 369 21.28 14.22 -26.23
CA PRO A 369 22.40 13.87 -25.38
C PRO A 369 22.33 14.58 -24.02
N TRP A 370 22.92 13.98 -23.01
CA TRP A 370 22.96 14.43 -21.58
C TRP A 370 23.56 15.84 -21.38
N SER A 371 24.12 16.45 -22.40
CA SER A 371 24.78 17.78 -22.39
C SER A 371 23.81 18.99 -22.33
N THR A 372 22.49 18.77 -22.24
CA THR A 372 21.47 19.86 -22.17
C THR A 372 20.81 20.01 -20.82
N ILE A 373 21.32 19.38 -19.75
CA ILE A 373 20.95 19.72 -18.39
C ILE A 373 21.72 20.97 -17.99
N PRO A 374 21.06 22.10 -17.65
CA PRO A 374 21.78 23.25 -17.11
C PRO A 374 22.50 22.83 -15.84
N GLU A 375 23.80 23.10 -15.75
CA GLU A 375 24.56 22.98 -14.50
C GLU A 375 23.80 23.79 -13.42
N ALA A 376 23.50 23.16 -12.30
CA ALA A 376 22.94 23.83 -11.15
C ALA A 376 23.98 24.87 -10.68
N ASP A 377 23.59 26.13 -10.65
CA ASP A 377 24.40 27.24 -10.22
C ASP A 377 24.86 27.02 -8.77
N GLU A 378 26.16 26.84 -8.55
CA GLU A 378 26.80 26.68 -7.26
C GLU A 378 26.85 28.02 -6.51
N THR A 379 25.70 28.54 -6.12
CA THR A 379 25.65 29.70 -5.22
C THR A 379 24.70 29.46 -4.08
N PHE A 380 25.12 28.60 -3.15
CA PHE A 380 24.73 28.72 -1.73
C PHE A 380 25.83 28.10 -0.85
N ALA A 381 26.78 28.95 -0.48
CA ALA A 381 27.68 28.73 0.64
C ALA A 381 26.96 28.99 1.97
#